data_75711d9984f6ed4f1a3e339eb198e693
#
_entry.id   75711d9984f6ed4f1a3e339eb198e693
#
_cell.length_a   1.000
_cell.length_b   1.000
_cell.length_c   1.000
_cell.angle_alpha   90.00
_cell.angle_beta   90.00
_cell.angle_gamma   90.00
#
_symmetry.space_group_name_H-M   'P 1'
#
loop_
_entity.id
_entity.type
_entity.pdbx_description
1 polymer ?
#
loop_
_entity_poly.entity_id
_entity_poly.type
_entity_poly.pdbx_seq_one_letter_code
_entity_poly.pdbx_strand_id
1 'polypeptide(L)'
;MTKFLQRTLYALPLCVLAGGLIAWLPARPKPKADHAAMLMSMPMQSNQRLGTANVPAYHPHPPQGPLPATQPPSKYSDPRVRTIYALAARIKKVLYQEPCYCRCDRDLGHTSLLSCFVGNHASVCEVCLMEAAYTYQETRKGLTAAQIRKNIEHGDWRSINLNDYMQAPAR
;
A
#
# COMPACT_ATOMS: atom_id res chain seq x y z
N MET A 1 61.39 -1.27 -5.38
CA MET A 1 61.90 -0.68 -6.63
C MET A 1 60.76 0.10 -7.25
N THR A 2 60.88 1.25 -7.22
CA THR A 2 61.15 2.57 -7.80
C THR A 2 59.83 3.33 -7.93
N LYS A 3 59.55 4.35 -7.09
CA LYS A 3 59.98 5.76 -7.14
C LYS A 3 59.53 6.45 -8.43
N PHE A 4 58.71 7.52 -8.29
CA PHE A 4 58.90 8.89 -8.78
C PHE A 4 57.58 9.62 -8.55
N LEU A 5 57.36 10.49 -7.67
CA LEU A 5 57.90 11.82 -7.32
C LEU A 5 57.90 12.85 -8.46
N GLN A 6 57.25 13.95 -8.10
CA GLN A 6 57.55 15.34 -8.49
C GLN A 6 56.56 15.93 -9.52
N ARG A 7 56.17 17.15 -9.49
CA ARG A 7 56.43 18.41 -8.75
C ARG A 7 55.37 19.43 -9.19
N THR A 8 54.81 20.14 -8.24
CA THR A 8 54.87 21.61 -8.05
C THR A 8 54.87 22.52 -9.27
N LEU A 9 53.99 23.56 -9.20
CA LEU A 9 54.33 25.00 -9.13
C LEU A 9 53.09 25.83 -9.36
N TYR A 10 52.67 26.55 -8.33
CA TYR A 10 52.62 28.01 -8.21
C TYR A 10 52.22 28.84 -9.41
N ALA A 11 51.12 29.57 -9.27
CA ALA A 11 51.06 30.99 -9.61
C ALA A 11 49.74 31.62 -9.09
N LEU A 12 49.84 32.36 -8.03
CA LEU A 12 49.11 33.62 -7.82
C LEU A 12 49.97 34.72 -8.45
N PRO A 13 49.54 35.95 -8.68
CA PRO A 13 48.31 36.67 -8.29
C PRO A 13 47.76 37.55 -9.44
N LEU A 14 46.65 38.23 -9.22
CA LEU A 14 46.57 39.70 -9.45
C LEU A 14 45.20 40.24 -9.02
N CYS A 15 45.28 41.05 -7.98
CA CYS A 15 44.27 41.98 -7.60
C CYS A 15 43.96 42.95 -8.75
N VAL A 16 42.71 43.08 -9.11
CA VAL A 16 42.20 44.31 -9.75
C VAL A 16 41.01 44.79 -8.91
N LEU A 17 41.28 45.86 -8.20
CA LEU A 17 40.29 46.73 -7.59
C LEU A 17 39.51 47.42 -8.72
N ALA A 18 38.26 47.15 -8.84
CA ALA A 18 37.33 48.01 -9.57
C ALA A 18 36.14 48.25 -8.63
N GLY A 19 36.19 49.40 -7.97
CA GLY A 19 35.08 49.94 -7.25
C GLY A 19 33.95 50.29 -8.22
N GLY A 20 32.75 50.21 -7.75
CA GLY A 20 31.67 50.75 -8.54
C GLY A 20 30.29 50.26 -8.14
N LEU A 21 29.58 51.10 -7.44
CA LEU A 21 28.12 51.18 -7.43
C LEU A 21 27.36 49.98 -6.85
N ILE A 22 27.22 50.00 -5.54
CA ILE A 22 26.10 49.34 -4.87
C ILE A 22 24.83 50.07 -5.29
N ALA A 23 24.19 49.57 -6.34
CA ALA A 23 22.85 49.98 -6.70
C ALA A 23 21.91 49.53 -5.57
N TRP A 24 21.40 50.51 -4.86
CA TRP A 24 20.41 50.36 -3.82
C TRP A 24 19.10 49.92 -4.50
N LEU A 25 18.90 48.60 -4.59
CA LEU A 25 17.62 48.01 -5.04
C LEU A 25 16.61 48.15 -3.91
N PRO A 26 15.46 48.78 -4.13
CA PRO A 26 14.40 48.82 -3.14
C PRO A 26 13.97 47.41 -2.78
N ALA A 27 13.92 47.12 -1.47
CA ALA A 27 13.43 45.85 -0.96
C ALA A 27 12.02 45.55 -1.54
N ARG A 28 11.88 44.46 -2.27
CA ARG A 28 10.58 43.99 -2.72
C ARG A 28 9.69 43.74 -1.51
N PRO A 29 8.47 44.26 -1.47
CA PRO A 29 7.52 43.96 -0.42
C PRO A 29 7.32 42.45 -0.39
N LYS A 30 7.44 41.85 0.79
CA LYS A 30 7.09 40.43 1.00
C LYS A 30 5.63 40.23 0.61
N PRO A 31 5.31 39.26 -0.25
CA PRO A 31 3.92 38.97 -0.52
C PRO A 31 3.21 38.62 0.77
N LYS A 32 2.09 39.28 1.04
CA LYS A 32 1.20 38.91 2.14
C LYS A 32 0.84 37.43 1.91
N ALA A 33 1.06 36.61 2.92
CA ALA A 33 0.67 35.22 2.89
C ALA A 33 -0.84 35.16 2.61
N ASP A 34 -1.17 34.83 1.38
CA ASP A 34 -2.56 34.67 0.97
C ASP A 34 -3.15 33.50 1.77
N HIS A 35 -4.27 33.75 2.43
CA HIS A 35 -5.06 32.72 3.13
C HIS A 35 -5.38 31.53 2.25
N ALA A 36 -5.37 31.71 0.92
CA ALA A 36 -5.53 30.64 -0.06
C ALA A 36 -4.39 29.62 -0.07
N ALA A 37 -3.14 30.06 0.21
CA ALA A 37 -1.99 29.15 0.28
C ALA A 37 -2.01 28.28 1.55
N MET A 38 -2.63 28.79 2.63
CA MET A 38 -2.75 28.05 3.89
C MET A 38 -3.81 26.93 3.84
N LEU A 39 -4.80 27.07 2.96
CA LEU A 39 -5.81 26.04 2.71
C LEU A 39 -5.30 24.89 1.82
N MET A 40 -4.22 25.13 1.06
CA MET A 40 -3.60 24.08 0.23
C MET A 40 -2.52 23.29 0.96
N SER A 41 -2.15 23.68 2.19
CA SER A 41 -1.11 22.99 2.99
C SER A 41 -1.68 22.10 4.08
N MET A 42 -2.99 21.91 4.14
CA MET A 42 -3.55 20.87 4.99
C MET A 42 -3.15 19.52 4.38
N PRO A 43 -2.51 18.61 5.15
CA PRO A 43 -2.35 17.26 4.69
C PRO A 43 -3.76 16.73 4.45
N MET A 44 -4.09 16.55 3.18
CA MET A 44 -5.32 15.88 2.78
C MET A 44 -5.18 14.45 3.31
N GLN A 45 -5.65 14.24 4.52
CA GLN A 45 -5.98 12.90 5.01
C GLN A 45 -7.15 12.44 4.16
N SER A 46 -6.81 12.10 2.91
CA SER A 46 -7.73 11.41 2.05
C SER A 46 -7.86 9.98 2.60
N ASN A 47 -8.77 9.81 3.55
CA ASN A 47 -9.55 8.59 3.65
C ASN A 47 -10.35 8.48 2.35
N GLN A 48 -9.64 8.46 1.23
CA GLN A 48 -10.26 8.21 -0.06
C GLN A 48 -10.61 6.73 -0.10
N ARG A 49 -11.87 6.47 0.27
CA ARG A 49 -12.63 5.40 -0.35
C ARG A 49 -12.72 5.74 -1.85
N LEU A 50 -11.60 5.54 -2.54
CA LEU A 50 -11.56 5.59 -4.01
C LEU A 50 -12.10 4.25 -4.53
N GLY A 51 -13.37 3.95 -4.18
CA GLY A 51 -14.12 3.03 -4.96
C GLY A 51 -14.81 3.82 -6.07
N THR A 52 -14.53 3.54 -7.33
CA THR A 52 -15.53 3.78 -8.36
C THR A 52 -16.84 3.15 -7.88
N ALA A 53 -18.00 3.64 -8.26
CA ALA A 53 -19.31 3.15 -7.72
C ALA A 53 -19.45 1.62 -7.78
N ASN A 54 -18.59 0.93 -8.50
CA ASN A 54 -18.60 -0.52 -8.73
C ASN A 54 -17.51 -1.30 -7.97
N VAL A 55 -16.44 -0.67 -7.45
CA VAL A 55 -15.38 -1.37 -6.71
C VAL A 55 -15.65 -1.28 -5.21
N PRO A 56 -15.66 -2.39 -4.45
CA PRO A 56 -15.78 -2.38 -3.00
C PRO A 56 -14.66 -1.62 -2.30
N ALA A 57 -14.82 -1.29 -1.02
CA ALA A 57 -13.81 -0.58 -0.25
C ALA A 57 -12.49 -1.37 -0.17
N TYR A 58 -11.38 -0.66 -0.30
CA TYR A 58 -10.01 -1.16 -0.13
C TYR A 58 -9.06 -0.01 0.23
N HIS A 59 -7.81 -0.34 0.59
CA HIS A 59 -6.78 0.65 0.86
C HIS A 59 -5.73 0.62 -0.28
N PRO A 60 -5.54 1.71 -1.04
CA PRO A 60 -4.65 1.71 -2.22
C PRO A 60 -3.16 1.60 -1.87
N HIS A 61 -2.81 1.88 -0.60
CA HIS A 61 -1.43 1.88 -0.11
C HIS A 61 -1.22 0.85 0.99
N PRO A 62 0.02 0.37 1.19
CA PRO A 62 0.37 -0.50 2.31
C PRO A 62 0.01 0.12 3.66
N PRO A 63 -0.28 -0.71 4.69
CA PRO A 63 -0.56 -0.20 6.03
C PRO A 63 0.64 0.52 6.62
N GLN A 64 0.39 1.64 7.31
CA GLN A 64 1.43 2.45 7.98
C GLN A 64 1.77 1.94 9.39
N GLY A 65 1.03 0.96 9.90
CA GLY A 65 1.20 0.41 11.24
C GLY A 65 0.83 -1.07 11.35
N PRO A 66 0.79 -1.60 12.57
CA PRO A 66 0.41 -2.99 12.80
C PRO A 66 -1.05 -3.22 12.39
N LEU A 67 -1.28 -4.33 11.71
CA LEU A 67 -2.61 -4.79 11.34
C LEU A 67 -3.20 -5.69 12.43
N PRO A 68 -4.52 -5.68 12.60
CA PRO A 68 -5.20 -6.59 13.52
C PRO A 68 -4.91 -8.05 13.17
N ALA A 69 -5.04 -8.92 14.15
CA ALA A 69 -4.95 -10.35 13.93
C ALA A 69 -6.22 -10.85 13.23
N THR A 70 -6.06 -11.83 12.34
CA THR A 70 -7.19 -12.60 11.83
C THR A 70 -7.70 -13.57 12.91
N GLN A 71 -8.93 -14.06 12.79
CA GLN A 71 -9.39 -15.14 13.68
C GLN A 71 -8.49 -16.37 13.56
N PRO A 72 -8.26 -17.08 14.67
CA PRO A 72 -7.41 -18.26 14.64
C PRO A 72 -8.07 -19.38 13.82
N PRO A 73 -7.34 -20.07 12.94
CA PRO A 73 -7.88 -21.15 12.12
C PRO A 73 -8.53 -22.28 12.93
N SER A 74 -8.03 -22.54 14.14
CA SER A 74 -8.56 -23.58 15.05
C SER A 74 -10.01 -23.35 15.49
N LYS A 75 -10.53 -22.14 15.29
CA LYS A 75 -11.92 -21.79 15.59
C LYS A 75 -12.94 -22.49 14.69
N TYR A 76 -12.51 -22.97 13.54
CA TYR A 76 -13.38 -23.48 12.49
C TYR A 76 -13.26 -24.99 12.30
N SER A 77 -14.40 -25.68 12.14
CA SER A 77 -14.45 -27.12 11.88
C SER A 77 -14.24 -27.44 10.38
N ASP A 78 -14.75 -26.59 9.47
CA ASP A 78 -14.55 -26.77 8.04
C ASP A 78 -13.06 -26.63 7.68
N PRO A 79 -12.44 -27.68 7.10
CA PRO A 79 -11.04 -27.66 6.75
C PRO A 79 -10.69 -26.60 5.69
N ARG A 80 -11.61 -26.27 4.78
CA ARG A 80 -11.41 -25.20 3.78
C ARG A 80 -11.29 -23.84 4.46
N VAL A 81 -12.23 -23.53 5.34
CA VAL A 81 -12.23 -22.29 6.14
C VAL A 81 -10.95 -22.20 6.96
N ARG A 82 -10.62 -23.26 7.66
CA ARG A 82 -9.41 -23.35 8.49
C ARG A 82 -8.14 -23.07 7.70
N THR A 83 -8.02 -23.73 6.54
CA THR A 83 -6.88 -23.54 5.65
C THR A 83 -6.79 -22.11 5.16
N ILE A 84 -7.89 -21.53 4.66
CA ILE A 84 -7.87 -20.17 4.08
C ILE A 84 -7.64 -19.10 5.15
N TYR A 85 -8.16 -19.25 6.37
CA TYR A 85 -7.82 -18.36 7.48
C TYR A 85 -6.32 -18.42 7.83
N ALA A 86 -5.69 -19.60 7.77
CA ALA A 86 -4.25 -19.74 7.95
C ALA A 86 -3.45 -19.04 6.84
N LEU A 87 -3.90 -19.09 5.60
CA LEU A 87 -3.31 -18.37 4.48
C LEU A 87 -3.49 -16.86 4.61
N ALA A 88 -4.69 -16.40 4.96
CA ALA A 88 -5.02 -15.00 5.17
C ALA A 88 -4.11 -14.36 6.25
N ALA A 89 -3.83 -15.09 7.33
CA ALA A 89 -2.94 -14.62 8.39
C ALA A 89 -1.52 -14.30 7.88
N ARG A 90 -1.05 -14.98 6.84
CA ARG A 90 0.30 -14.79 6.26
C ARG A 90 0.39 -13.56 5.34
N ILE A 91 -0.73 -13.16 4.73
CA ILE A 91 -0.78 -12.13 3.70
C ILE A 91 -1.62 -10.91 4.11
N LYS A 92 -1.76 -10.64 5.40
CA LYS A 92 -2.60 -9.54 5.92
C LYS A 92 -2.35 -8.20 5.25
N LYS A 93 -1.07 -7.86 4.96
CA LYS A 93 -0.70 -6.60 4.31
C LYS A 93 -1.24 -6.49 2.89
N VAL A 94 -1.36 -7.61 2.19
CA VAL A 94 -1.95 -7.64 0.84
C VAL A 94 -3.47 -7.57 0.96
N LEU A 95 -4.10 -8.42 1.78
CA LEU A 95 -5.55 -8.41 2.00
C LEU A 95 -6.10 -7.05 2.45
N TYR A 96 -5.29 -6.26 3.18
CA TYR A 96 -5.63 -4.89 3.55
C TYR A 96 -5.83 -3.98 2.33
N GLN A 97 -5.15 -4.28 1.23
CA GLN A 97 -5.18 -3.50 0.01
C GLN A 97 -6.16 -4.02 -1.04
N GLU A 98 -6.88 -5.10 -0.74
CA GLU A 98 -7.79 -5.73 -1.70
C GLU A 98 -9.26 -5.45 -1.37
N PRO A 99 -10.11 -5.23 -2.39
CA PRO A 99 -11.56 -5.15 -2.23
C PRO A 99 -12.16 -6.51 -1.94
N CYS A 100 -13.39 -6.56 -1.43
CA CYS A 100 -14.18 -7.78 -1.32
C CYS A 100 -15.51 -7.67 -2.06
N TYR A 101 -15.69 -8.47 -3.09
CA TYR A 101 -16.84 -8.41 -4.00
C TYR A 101 -18.11 -9.06 -3.44
N CYS A 102 -18.10 -9.57 -2.19
CA CYS A 102 -19.33 -9.88 -1.48
C CYS A 102 -20.10 -8.63 -1.02
N ARG A 103 -19.51 -7.44 -1.17
CA ARG A 103 -20.08 -6.12 -0.82
C ARG A 103 -20.33 -5.90 0.66
N CYS A 104 -19.59 -6.61 1.51
CA CYS A 104 -19.63 -6.42 2.96
C CYS A 104 -19.18 -5.01 3.42
N ASP A 105 -18.61 -4.22 2.52
CA ASP A 105 -18.34 -2.80 2.72
C ASP A 105 -19.62 -1.97 2.93
N ARG A 106 -20.73 -2.38 2.31
CA ARG A 106 -22.02 -1.68 2.41
C ARG A 106 -22.79 -2.05 3.68
N ASP A 107 -22.83 -3.35 3.97
CA ASP A 107 -23.71 -3.88 5.02
C ASP A 107 -22.99 -4.01 6.37
N LEU A 108 -21.70 -4.28 6.37
CA LEU A 108 -20.90 -4.52 7.58
C LEU A 108 -19.84 -3.43 7.82
N GLY A 109 -19.71 -2.45 6.92
CA GLY A 109 -18.70 -1.40 7.03
C GLY A 109 -17.27 -1.89 6.89
N HIS A 110 -17.03 -3.03 6.22
CA HIS A 110 -15.70 -3.55 5.99
C HIS A 110 -14.92 -2.61 5.07
N THR A 111 -13.66 -2.34 5.40
CA THR A 111 -12.81 -1.40 4.66
C THR A 111 -11.87 -2.09 3.68
N SER A 112 -11.78 -3.41 3.72
CA SER A 112 -10.99 -4.24 2.83
C SER A 112 -11.31 -5.72 3.02
N LEU A 113 -10.79 -6.58 2.17
CA LEU A 113 -10.90 -8.03 2.30
C LEU A 113 -10.32 -8.54 3.65
N LEU A 114 -9.30 -7.88 4.21
CA LEU A 114 -8.78 -8.23 5.53
C LEU A 114 -9.85 -8.18 6.62
N SER A 115 -10.76 -7.20 6.57
CA SER A 115 -11.82 -7.04 7.59
C SER A 115 -12.69 -8.29 7.72
N CYS A 116 -12.90 -9.03 6.63
CA CYS A 116 -13.67 -10.28 6.63
C CYS A 116 -13.02 -11.37 7.48
N PHE A 117 -11.69 -11.35 7.61
CA PHE A 117 -10.88 -12.35 8.34
C PHE A 117 -10.54 -11.91 9.76
N VAL A 118 -10.57 -10.62 10.06
CA VAL A 118 -10.51 -10.09 11.43
C VAL A 118 -11.78 -10.49 12.19
N GLY A 119 -12.92 -10.43 11.54
CA GLY A 119 -14.19 -10.98 12.00
C GLY A 119 -14.41 -12.43 11.57
N ASN A 120 -15.65 -12.88 11.74
CA ASN A 120 -16.10 -14.23 11.34
C ASN A 120 -16.73 -14.26 9.95
N HIS A 121 -16.87 -13.12 9.28
CA HIS A 121 -17.65 -13.02 8.06
C HIS A 121 -17.17 -13.98 6.97
N ALA A 122 -15.86 -14.08 6.76
CA ALA A 122 -15.30 -14.95 5.75
C ALA A 122 -15.62 -16.44 5.99
N SER A 123 -15.91 -16.86 7.23
CA SER A 123 -16.21 -18.27 7.53
C SER A 123 -17.55 -18.75 6.94
N VAL A 124 -18.43 -17.83 6.58
CA VAL A 124 -19.76 -18.10 6.03
C VAL A 124 -19.94 -17.47 4.63
N CYS A 125 -18.87 -16.96 4.03
CA CYS A 125 -18.92 -16.28 2.74
C CYS A 125 -17.87 -16.85 1.78
N GLU A 126 -18.32 -17.65 0.82
CA GLU A 126 -17.42 -18.28 -0.16
C GLU A 126 -16.67 -17.25 -1.02
N VAL A 127 -17.27 -16.10 -1.34
CA VAL A 127 -16.61 -15.02 -2.09
C VAL A 127 -15.35 -14.56 -1.35
N CYS A 128 -15.46 -14.29 -0.03
CA CYS A 128 -14.31 -13.89 0.77
C CYS A 128 -13.20 -14.97 0.79
N LEU A 129 -13.61 -16.25 0.89
CA LEU A 129 -12.67 -17.36 0.89
C LEU A 129 -11.95 -17.49 -0.45
N MET A 130 -12.68 -17.40 -1.57
CA MET A 130 -12.12 -17.49 -2.92
C MET A 130 -11.17 -16.34 -3.20
N GLU A 131 -11.57 -15.10 -2.87
CA GLU A 131 -10.73 -13.93 -3.07
C GLU A 131 -9.43 -13.99 -2.25
N ALA A 132 -9.49 -14.46 -1.00
CA ALA A 132 -8.30 -14.59 -0.17
C ALA A 132 -7.38 -15.72 -0.65
N ALA A 133 -7.95 -16.83 -1.09
CA ALA A 133 -7.19 -17.94 -1.68
C ALA A 133 -6.49 -17.50 -2.97
N TYR A 134 -7.19 -16.78 -3.85
CA TYR A 134 -6.63 -16.16 -5.05
C TYR A 134 -5.50 -15.18 -4.71
N THR A 135 -5.76 -14.26 -3.78
CA THR A 135 -4.77 -13.28 -3.33
C THR A 135 -3.50 -13.98 -2.82
N TYR A 136 -3.65 -15.07 -2.08
CA TYR A 136 -2.50 -15.85 -1.61
C TYR A 136 -1.73 -16.48 -2.77
N GLN A 137 -2.40 -17.11 -3.72
CA GLN A 137 -1.76 -17.72 -4.89
C GLN A 137 -0.95 -16.67 -5.68
N GLU A 138 -1.55 -15.53 -5.97
CA GLU A 138 -0.92 -14.47 -6.76
C GLU A 138 0.23 -13.79 -5.99
N THR A 139 0.10 -13.63 -4.68
CA THR A 139 1.20 -13.16 -3.82
C THR A 139 2.39 -14.13 -3.88
N ARG A 140 2.12 -15.44 -3.90
CA ARG A 140 3.18 -16.47 -4.02
C ARG A 140 3.87 -16.47 -5.38
N LYS A 141 3.18 -16.02 -6.43
CA LYS A 141 3.75 -15.79 -7.76
C LYS A 141 4.54 -14.48 -7.86
N GLY A 142 4.53 -13.65 -6.81
CA GLY A 142 5.28 -12.39 -6.74
C GLY A 142 4.52 -11.18 -7.29
N LEU A 143 3.22 -11.26 -7.51
CA LEU A 143 2.43 -10.12 -7.93
C LEU A 143 2.32 -9.09 -6.80
N THR A 144 2.32 -7.82 -7.16
CA THR A 144 2.04 -6.70 -6.26
C THR A 144 0.55 -6.65 -5.91
N ALA A 145 0.20 -6.04 -4.76
CA ALA A 145 -1.20 -5.83 -4.38
C ALA A 145 -1.99 -5.10 -5.47
N ALA A 146 -1.41 -4.10 -6.13
CA ALA A 146 -2.08 -3.38 -7.21
C ALA A 146 -2.41 -4.27 -8.42
N GLN A 147 -1.53 -5.21 -8.77
CA GLN A 147 -1.77 -6.18 -9.86
C GLN A 147 -2.85 -7.19 -9.44
N ILE A 148 -2.76 -7.70 -8.21
CA ILE A 148 -3.74 -8.64 -7.66
C ILE A 148 -5.13 -7.99 -7.64
N ARG A 149 -5.23 -6.74 -7.15
CA ARG A 149 -6.50 -5.99 -7.14
C ARG A 149 -7.12 -5.87 -8.52
N LYS A 150 -6.33 -5.52 -9.53
CA LYS A 150 -6.81 -5.43 -10.92
C LYS A 150 -7.40 -6.77 -11.40
N ASN A 151 -6.78 -7.87 -11.07
CA ASN A 151 -7.27 -9.21 -11.41
C ASN A 151 -8.55 -9.56 -10.62
N ILE A 152 -8.62 -9.16 -9.34
CA ILE A 152 -9.85 -9.31 -8.52
C ILE A 152 -11.01 -8.50 -9.12
N GLU A 153 -10.76 -7.26 -9.54
CA GLU A 153 -11.73 -6.41 -10.23
C GLU A 153 -12.24 -7.05 -11.54
N HIS A 154 -11.36 -7.73 -12.25
CA HIS A 154 -11.72 -8.50 -13.46
C HIS A 154 -12.52 -9.77 -13.12
N GLY A 155 -12.40 -10.30 -11.91
CA GLY A 155 -13.12 -11.47 -11.44
C GLY A 155 -12.37 -12.79 -11.55
N ASP A 156 -11.04 -12.76 -11.69
CA ASP A 156 -10.19 -13.94 -11.87
C ASP A 156 -10.25 -14.89 -10.65
N TRP A 157 -10.57 -14.37 -9.46
CA TRP A 157 -10.80 -15.14 -8.24
C TRP A 157 -11.90 -16.20 -8.37
N ARG A 158 -12.82 -16.05 -9.33
CA ARG A 158 -13.90 -17.02 -9.57
C ARG A 158 -13.38 -18.37 -10.09
N SER A 159 -12.12 -18.42 -10.54
CA SER A 159 -11.44 -19.66 -10.94
C SER A 159 -11.03 -20.54 -9.76
N ILE A 160 -11.10 -20.02 -8.52
CA ILE A 160 -10.70 -20.78 -7.33
C ILE A 160 -11.72 -21.87 -7.01
N ASN A 161 -11.22 -23.11 -6.89
CA ASN A 161 -11.97 -24.22 -6.35
C ASN A 161 -11.65 -24.39 -4.86
N LEU A 162 -12.60 -24.11 -3.98
CA LEU A 162 -12.40 -24.21 -2.54
C LEU A 162 -12.09 -25.64 -2.05
N ASN A 163 -12.45 -26.66 -2.81
CA ASN A 163 -12.15 -28.05 -2.45
C ASN A 163 -10.65 -28.36 -2.49
N ASP A 164 -9.86 -27.60 -3.24
CA ASP A 164 -8.40 -27.73 -3.28
C ASP A 164 -7.75 -27.33 -1.92
N TYR A 165 -8.54 -26.71 -1.04
CA TYR A 165 -8.11 -26.23 0.28
C TYR A 165 -8.59 -27.13 1.43
N MET A 166 -9.05 -28.33 1.14
CA MET A 166 -9.45 -29.31 2.16
C MET A 166 -8.29 -29.75 3.08
N GLN A 167 -7.05 -29.63 2.62
CA GLN A 167 -5.85 -29.93 3.37
C GLN A 167 -5.05 -28.66 3.63
N ALA A 168 -4.40 -28.60 4.79
CA ALA A 168 -3.50 -27.49 5.06
C ALA A 168 -2.39 -27.44 3.99
N PRO A 169 -2.07 -26.28 3.43
CA PRO A 169 -0.99 -26.17 2.45
C PRO A 169 0.31 -26.64 3.07
N ALA A 170 1.10 -27.37 2.31
CA ALA A 170 2.45 -27.74 2.71
C ALA A 170 3.22 -26.47 3.12
N ARG A 171 3.99 -26.56 4.19
CA ARG A 171 4.77 -25.45 4.77
C ARG A 171 5.82 -24.92 3.81
#